data_90f475f323935de72fc063a7ac263224
#
_entry.id   90f475f323935de72fc063a7ac263224
#
_cell.length_a   1.000
_cell.length_b   1.000
_cell.length_c   1.000
_cell.angle_alpha   90.00
_cell.angle_beta   90.00
_cell.angle_gamma   90.00
#
_symmetry.space_group_name_H-M   'P 1'
#
loop_
_entity.id
_entity.type
_entity.pdbx_description
1 polymer ?
#
loop_
_entity_poly.entity_id
_entity_poly.type
_entity_poly.pdbx_seq_one_letter_code
_entity_poly.pdbx_strand_id
1 'polypeptide(L)'
;MDKNNKTGTGIFNYDFIRNLVKISKKKKYHITAFASGASSLPGTVESIDFTPSSFDTKIVENGKHIMFELALVSKAFTEQKKFDLFHVNIGDGDLVVPFAPFVKKPILITLHHIINEDFTRRYFSFFQKQENIFFVSVSNFQRKILPKLNYVSTIYHGVDTSQFLFHDRGGKTIMWAGRFIPQKGAEVVVRLAHKTKHKAKLFGVVKNGFEDWFEKNIKNVVHSQGSSFVFVHTNYERSRLVKHFQKSKVFVSPILLEEAFGLVFIESMACGTPVISFARGSAPEVIKDGETGFLVNPSDQDIRGDWIVKKTGFAGLCQAVEKIYSMPVEEYQQMRHACRSHVVQNFSVQRMTEKYLEVYGTFSKKNFHLRTPHL
;
A
#
# COMPACT_ATOMS: atom_id res chain seq x y z
N MET A 1 -14.74 3.07 -7.94
CA MET A 1 -13.25 3.21 -8.05
C MET A 1 -12.92 4.10 -9.24
N ASP A 2 -11.98 5.02 -9.09
CA ASP A 2 -11.50 5.91 -10.16
C ASP A 2 -10.02 6.31 -9.90
N LYS A 3 -9.47 7.16 -10.78
CA LYS A 3 -8.08 7.65 -10.68
C LYS A 3 -7.80 8.52 -9.44
N ASN A 4 -8.83 9.01 -8.76
CA ASN A 4 -8.71 9.92 -7.61
C ASN A 4 -8.90 9.20 -6.25
N ASN A 5 -8.82 7.87 -6.23
CA ASN A 5 -8.88 7.11 -5.00
C ASN A 5 -7.88 7.61 -3.96
N LYS A 6 -8.33 7.72 -2.71
CA LYS A 6 -7.52 8.23 -1.59
C LYS A 6 -6.99 7.12 -0.66
N THR A 7 -7.49 5.88 -0.82
CA THR A 7 -7.07 4.73 -0.02
C THR A 7 -6.07 3.87 -0.78
N GLY A 8 -5.12 3.26 -0.07
CA GLY A 8 -4.10 2.39 -0.68
C GLY A 8 -4.71 1.25 -1.49
N THR A 9 -5.71 0.56 -0.94
CA THR A 9 -6.42 -0.54 -1.62
C THR A 9 -7.19 -0.04 -2.85
N GLY A 10 -7.84 1.13 -2.76
CA GLY A 10 -8.54 1.73 -3.91
C GLY A 10 -7.59 2.12 -5.05
N ILE A 11 -6.41 2.65 -4.71
CA ILE A 11 -5.33 2.96 -5.67
C ILE A 11 -4.83 1.68 -6.33
N PHE A 12 -4.51 0.67 -5.52
CA PHE A 12 -4.08 -0.63 -6.02
C PHE A 12 -5.10 -1.22 -6.99
N ASN A 13 -6.37 -1.31 -6.59
CA ASN A 13 -7.42 -1.89 -7.42
C ASN A 13 -7.59 -1.17 -8.76
N TYR A 14 -7.56 0.16 -8.74
CA TYR A 14 -7.68 0.94 -9.98
C TYR A 14 -6.51 0.69 -10.93
N ASP A 15 -5.28 0.82 -10.44
CA ASP A 15 -4.07 0.65 -11.25
C ASP A 15 -3.92 -0.81 -11.72
N PHE A 16 -4.24 -1.78 -10.87
CA PHE A 16 -4.18 -3.20 -11.18
C PHE A 16 -5.20 -3.59 -12.26
N ILE A 17 -6.49 -3.27 -12.09
CA ILE A 17 -7.54 -3.64 -13.05
C ILE A 17 -7.27 -2.98 -14.41
N ARG A 18 -6.85 -1.73 -14.43
CA ARG A 18 -6.50 -1.02 -15.65
C ARG A 18 -5.37 -1.72 -16.43
N ASN A 19 -4.31 -2.14 -15.73
CA ASN A 19 -3.22 -2.89 -16.36
C ASN A 19 -3.62 -4.31 -16.72
N LEU A 20 -4.38 -4.98 -15.87
CA LEU A 20 -4.88 -6.33 -16.12
C LEU A 20 -5.70 -6.39 -17.40
N VAL A 21 -6.66 -5.48 -17.59
CA VAL A 21 -7.46 -5.39 -18.83
C VAL A 21 -6.60 -5.07 -20.03
N LYS A 22 -5.60 -4.19 -19.92
CA LYS A 22 -4.67 -3.87 -21.01
C LYS A 22 -3.86 -5.10 -21.46
N ILE A 23 -3.35 -5.89 -20.53
CA ILE A 23 -2.51 -7.05 -20.82
C ILE A 23 -3.38 -8.26 -21.21
N SER A 24 -4.56 -8.42 -20.61
CA SER A 24 -5.47 -9.55 -20.85
C SER A 24 -5.96 -9.63 -22.29
N LYS A 25 -6.10 -8.48 -22.99
CA LYS A 25 -6.46 -8.45 -24.41
C LYS A 25 -5.52 -9.28 -25.29
N LYS A 26 -4.22 -9.33 -24.92
CA LYS A 26 -3.22 -10.16 -25.62
C LYS A 26 -3.24 -11.63 -25.22
N LYS A 27 -3.72 -11.94 -24.01
CA LYS A 27 -3.68 -13.29 -23.40
C LYS A 27 -5.04 -13.99 -23.33
N LYS A 28 -6.09 -13.44 -23.95
CA LYS A 28 -7.47 -13.99 -24.00
C LYS A 28 -8.13 -14.19 -22.62
N TYR A 29 -7.80 -13.37 -21.61
CA TYR A 29 -8.53 -13.36 -20.35
C TYR A 29 -9.73 -12.42 -20.45
N HIS A 30 -10.87 -12.87 -19.93
CA HIS A 30 -12.07 -12.02 -19.75
C HIS A 30 -12.14 -11.57 -18.29
N ILE A 31 -12.13 -10.27 -18.07
CA ILE A 31 -12.12 -9.67 -16.74
C ILE A 31 -13.45 -8.98 -16.47
N THR A 32 -14.10 -9.40 -15.41
CA THR A 32 -15.30 -8.74 -14.85
C THR A 32 -14.96 -8.21 -13.46
N ALA A 33 -15.15 -6.93 -13.23
CA ALA A 33 -14.96 -6.29 -11.93
C ALA A 33 -16.32 -6.17 -11.22
N PHE A 34 -16.46 -6.78 -10.07
CA PHE A 34 -17.60 -6.56 -9.17
C PHE A 34 -17.28 -5.35 -8.29
N ALA A 35 -17.97 -4.24 -8.52
CA ALA A 35 -17.72 -2.97 -7.86
C ALA A 35 -18.98 -2.10 -7.86
N SER A 36 -18.96 -0.90 -7.26
CA SER A 36 -20.08 0.03 -7.41
C SER A 36 -20.23 0.49 -8.86
N GLY A 37 -21.45 0.73 -9.31
CA GLY A 37 -21.75 1.13 -10.69
C GLY A 37 -21.11 2.45 -11.11
N ALA A 38 -20.84 3.36 -10.16
CA ALA A 38 -20.11 4.61 -10.40
C ALA A 38 -18.59 4.41 -10.58
N SER A 39 -18.09 3.18 -10.62
CA SER A 39 -16.66 2.91 -10.83
C SER A 39 -16.25 3.19 -12.28
N SER A 40 -15.24 4.03 -12.47
CA SER A 40 -14.63 4.33 -13.79
C SER A 40 -13.49 3.35 -14.06
N LEU A 41 -13.84 2.09 -14.33
CA LEU A 41 -12.91 1.01 -14.63
C LEU A 41 -13.03 0.58 -16.10
N PRO A 42 -11.93 0.15 -16.74
CA PRO A 42 -12.02 -0.45 -18.07
C PRO A 42 -12.56 -1.88 -17.98
N GLY A 43 -13.25 -2.32 -19.02
CA GLY A 43 -13.83 -3.66 -19.10
C GLY A 43 -15.25 -3.75 -18.53
N THR A 44 -15.68 -4.97 -18.20
CA THR A 44 -17.02 -5.22 -17.67
C THR A 44 -17.06 -4.92 -16.18
N VAL A 45 -18.01 -4.08 -15.75
CA VAL A 45 -18.29 -3.80 -14.34
C VAL A 45 -19.67 -4.31 -14.00
N GLU A 46 -19.76 -5.19 -13.03
CA GLU A 46 -21.00 -5.69 -12.43
C GLU A 46 -21.20 -5.04 -11.06
N SER A 47 -22.39 -4.58 -10.79
CA SER A 47 -22.73 -3.92 -9.52
C SER A 47 -24.09 -4.33 -9.00
N ILE A 48 -24.35 -4.02 -7.73
CA ILE A 48 -25.67 -4.14 -7.09
C ILE A 48 -26.30 -2.75 -6.90
N ASP A 49 -25.48 -1.70 -6.84
CA ASP A 49 -25.90 -0.32 -6.66
C ASP A 49 -24.96 0.60 -7.46
N PHE A 50 -25.54 1.68 -7.99
CA PHE A 50 -24.76 2.69 -8.73
C PHE A 50 -23.88 3.49 -7.79
N THR A 51 -24.41 3.99 -6.67
CA THR A 51 -23.68 4.83 -5.72
C THR A 51 -22.83 3.97 -4.78
N PRO A 52 -21.53 4.30 -4.56
CA PRO A 52 -20.75 3.60 -3.56
C PRO A 52 -21.35 3.81 -2.17
N SER A 53 -21.64 2.72 -1.46
CA SER A 53 -22.16 2.77 -0.08
C SER A 53 -21.25 3.54 0.88
N SER A 54 -19.94 3.58 0.60
CA SER A 54 -18.96 4.37 1.36
C SER A 54 -19.06 5.89 1.18
N PHE A 55 -19.85 6.38 0.24
CA PHE A 55 -20.11 7.81 0.01
C PHE A 55 -21.45 8.28 0.58
N ASP A 56 -22.33 7.35 0.96
CA ASP A 56 -23.55 7.68 1.65
C ASP A 56 -23.28 7.77 3.16
N THR A 57 -23.36 9.01 3.68
CA THR A 57 -23.07 9.29 5.09
C THR A 57 -23.98 8.52 6.03
N LYS A 58 -25.26 8.37 5.69
CA LYS A 58 -26.22 7.61 6.49
C LYS A 58 -25.86 6.14 6.58
N ILE A 59 -25.43 5.54 5.46
CA ILE A 59 -24.98 4.14 5.43
C ILE A 59 -23.72 3.97 6.27
N VAL A 60 -22.76 4.87 6.13
CA VAL A 60 -21.46 4.81 6.84
C VAL A 60 -21.64 5.04 8.34
N GLU A 61 -22.39 6.06 8.75
CA GLU A 61 -22.65 6.39 10.15
C GLU A 61 -23.36 5.26 10.90
N ASN A 62 -24.22 4.52 10.21
CA ASN A 62 -24.89 3.33 10.76
C ASN A 62 -24.08 2.03 10.61
N GLY A 63 -22.86 2.07 10.10
CA GLY A 63 -22.01 0.88 9.89
C GLY A 63 -22.57 -0.14 8.90
N LYS A 64 -23.51 0.27 8.02
CA LYS A 64 -24.26 -0.62 7.12
C LYS A 64 -23.57 -0.87 5.77
N HIS A 65 -22.44 -0.21 5.49
CA HIS A 65 -21.67 -0.42 4.26
C HIS A 65 -21.26 -1.89 4.04
N ILE A 66 -21.01 -2.64 5.11
CA ILE A 66 -20.71 -4.09 5.08
C ILE A 66 -21.83 -4.89 4.41
N MET A 67 -23.11 -4.50 4.60
CA MET A 67 -24.25 -5.19 3.99
C MET A 67 -24.21 -5.10 2.46
N PHE A 68 -23.80 -3.96 1.92
CA PHE A 68 -23.65 -3.76 0.48
C PHE A 68 -22.45 -4.56 -0.08
N GLU A 69 -21.36 -4.63 0.67
CA GLU A 69 -20.21 -5.46 0.32
C GLU A 69 -20.57 -6.94 0.28
N LEU A 70 -21.29 -7.44 1.30
CA LEU A 70 -21.79 -8.82 1.34
C LEU A 70 -22.76 -9.12 0.20
N ALA A 71 -23.66 -8.19 -0.14
CA ALA A 71 -24.59 -8.36 -1.25
C ALA A 71 -23.84 -8.42 -2.60
N LEU A 72 -22.79 -7.62 -2.78
CA LEU A 72 -21.92 -7.68 -3.97
C LEU A 72 -21.17 -9.02 -4.07
N VAL A 73 -20.62 -9.50 -2.97
CA VAL A 73 -19.97 -10.82 -2.87
C VAL A 73 -20.95 -11.93 -3.20
N SER A 74 -22.16 -11.88 -2.64
CA SER A 74 -23.23 -12.84 -2.91
C SER A 74 -23.59 -12.87 -4.40
N LYS A 75 -23.78 -11.71 -5.04
CA LYS A 75 -24.00 -11.63 -6.49
C LYS A 75 -22.88 -12.30 -7.28
N ALA A 76 -21.63 -11.96 -6.98
CA ALA A 76 -20.48 -12.53 -7.66
C ALA A 76 -20.46 -14.07 -7.58
N PHE A 77 -20.68 -14.63 -6.41
CA PHE A 77 -20.62 -16.08 -6.21
C PHE A 77 -21.86 -16.83 -6.71
N THR A 78 -23.01 -16.20 -6.76
CA THR A 78 -24.19 -16.77 -7.44
C THR A 78 -23.91 -17.00 -8.93
N GLU A 79 -23.10 -16.15 -9.55
CA GLU A 79 -22.72 -16.24 -10.94
C GLU A 79 -21.47 -17.11 -11.20
N GLN A 80 -21.01 -17.91 -10.22
CA GLN A 80 -19.76 -18.64 -10.28
C GLN A 80 -19.54 -19.53 -11.51
N LYS A 81 -20.64 -19.99 -12.17
CA LYS A 81 -20.56 -20.78 -13.40
C LYS A 81 -19.94 -20.02 -14.58
N LYS A 82 -19.98 -18.69 -14.55
CA LYS A 82 -19.43 -17.82 -15.60
C LYS A 82 -17.92 -17.59 -15.48
N PHE A 83 -17.31 -17.96 -14.34
CA PHE A 83 -15.94 -17.61 -14.00
C PHE A 83 -15.09 -18.86 -13.71
N ASP A 84 -13.79 -18.76 -13.99
CA ASP A 84 -12.82 -19.81 -13.66
C ASP A 84 -12.13 -19.55 -12.32
N LEU A 85 -12.06 -18.29 -11.88
CA LEU A 85 -11.38 -17.83 -10.68
C LEU A 85 -12.03 -16.53 -10.16
N PHE A 86 -12.13 -16.40 -8.85
CA PHE A 86 -12.43 -15.13 -8.19
C PHE A 86 -11.16 -14.56 -7.56
N HIS A 87 -10.85 -13.31 -7.85
CA HIS A 87 -9.78 -12.57 -7.18
C HIS A 87 -10.37 -11.47 -6.30
N VAL A 88 -10.15 -11.58 -5.01
CA VAL A 88 -10.75 -10.75 -3.96
C VAL A 88 -9.76 -9.73 -3.47
N ASN A 89 -10.18 -8.47 -3.48
CA ASN A 89 -9.44 -7.30 -3.00
C ASN A 89 -10.30 -6.41 -2.09
N ILE A 90 -11.30 -6.98 -1.44
CA ILE A 90 -12.14 -6.30 -0.44
C ILE A 90 -11.57 -6.65 0.94
N GLY A 91 -11.17 -5.63 1.71
CA GLY A 91 -10.54 -5.85 3.01
C GLY A 91 -9.34 -6.80 2.89
N ASP A 92 -9.31 -7.82 3.70
CA ASP A 92 -8.36 -8.94 3.65
C ASP A 92 -9.08 -10.27 3.37
N GLY A 93 -10.27 -10.19 2.75
CA GLY A 93 -11.09 -11.33 2.41
C GLY A 93 -11.94 -11.88 3.57
N ASP A 94 -11.94 -11.24 4.71
CA ASP A 94 -12.70 -11.61 5.90
C ASP A 94 -14.19 -11.75 5.63
N LEU A 95 -14.77 -10.88 4.79
CA LEU A 95 -16.16 -10.96 4.36
C LEU A 95 -16.43 -12.10 3.35
N VAL A 96 -15.39 -12.67 2.75
CA VAL A 96 -15.50 -13.62 1.65
C VAL A 96 -15.32 -15.06 2.10
N VAL A 97 -14.43 -15.31 3.05
CA VAL A 97 -14.10 -16.68 3.49
C VAL A 97 -15.29 -17.49 3.99
N PRO A 98 -16.36 -16.91 4.61
CA PRO A 98 -17.54 -17.68 4.99
C PRO A 98 -18.35 -18.24 3.82
N PHE A 99 -18.21 -17.67 2.63
CA PHE A 99 -18.89 -18.16 1.43
C PHE A 99 -18.11 -19.28 0.71
N ALA A 100 -16.84 -19.50 1.06
CA ALA A 100 -16.01 -20.49 0.38
C ALA A 100 -16.60 -21.89 0.33
N PRO A 101 -17.29 -22.43 1.37
CA PRO A 101 -17.93 -23.75 1.30
C PRO A 101 -18.99 -23.87 0.19
N PHE A 102 -19.58 -22.76 -0.26
CA PHE A 102 -20.63 -22.71 -1.28
C PHE A 102 -20.10 -22.42 -2.69
N VAL A 103 -18.82 -22.15 -2.82
CA VAL A 103 -18.16 -21.80 -4.10
C VAL A 103 -17.29 -22.93 -4.58
N LYS A 104 -17.55 -23.40 -5.81
CA LYS A 104 -16.78 -24.50 -6.43
C LYS A 104 -15.53 -24.03 -7.19
N LYS A 105 -15.31 -22.72 -7.26
CA LYS A 105 -14.20 -22.12 -8.00
C LYS A 105 -13.11 -21.66 -7.03
N PRO A 106 -11.84 -21.58 -7.48
CA PRO A 106 -10.77 -21.00 -6.69
C PRO A 106 -11.09 -19.55 -6.30
N ILE A 107 -10.81 -19.21 -5.04
CA ILE A 107 -10.92 -17.88 -4.49
C ILE A 107 -9.52 -17.43 -4.12
N LEU A 108 -8.95 -16.48 -4.85
CA LEU A 108 -7.65 -15.87 -4.58
C LEU A 108 -7.88 -14.58 -3.80
N ILE A 109 -7.28 -14.44 -2.64
CA ILE A 109 -7.42 -13.27 -1.76
C ILE A 109 -6.09 -12.57 -1.65
N THR A 110 -6.02 -11.29 -2.01
CA THR A 110 -4.84 -10.46 -1.71
C THR A 110 -5.01 -9.81 -0.36
N LEU A 111 -4.06 -10.05 0.53
CA LEU A 111 -4.03 -9.41 1.85
C LEU A 111 -3.39 -8.03 1.72
N HIS A 112 -4.14 -6.97 2.06
CA HIS A 112 -3.68 -5.59 1.93
C HIS A 112 -3.20 -4.98 3.25
N HIS A 113 -3.56 -5.57 4.40
CA HIS A 113 -3.21 -5.08 5.73
C HIS A 113 -2.40 -6.12 6.52
N ILE A 114 -1.81 -5.67 7.59
CA ILE A 114 -1.21 -6.56 8.59
C ILE A 114 -2.33 -7.08 9.50
N ILE A 115 -2.50 -8.39 9.52
CA ILE A 115 -3.46 -9.07 10.38
C ILE A 115 -2.72 -9.51 11.65
N ASN A 116 -2.69 -8.67 12.65
CA ASN A 116 -1.97 -8.92 13.90
C ASN A 116 -2.87 -9.11 15.13
N GLU A 117 -4.17 -8.85 15.00
CA GLU A 117 -5.13 -9.05 16.07
C GLU A 117 -5.45 -10.55 16.24
N ASP A 118 -5.44 -11.02 17.48
CA ASP A 118 -5.65 -12.44 17.81
C ASP A 118 -7.05 -12.93 17.40
N PHE A 119 -8.08 -12.07 17.51
CA PHE A 119 -9.43 -12.43 17.07
C PHE A 119 -9.50 -12.63 15.55
N THR A 120 -8.79 -11.82 14.75
CA THR A 120 -8.74 -11.97 13.29
C THR A 120 -7.99 -13.25 12.91
N ARG A 121 -6.86 -13.55 13.57
CA ARG A 121 -6.13 -14.80 13.36
C ARG A 121 -7.00 -16.02 13.69
N ARG A 122 -7.73 -15.96 14.83
CA ARG A 122 -8.69 -17.00 15.22
C ARG A 122 -9.79 -17.15 14.18
N TYR A 123 -10.32 -16.05 13.66
CA TYR A 123 -11.35 -16.07 12.61
C TYR A 123 -10.87 -16.82 11.36
N PHE A 124 -9.70 -16.47 10.80
CA PHE A 124 -9.15 -17.16 9.64
C PHE A 124 -8.84 -18.64 9.92
N SER A 125 -8.55 -19.02 11.17
CA SER A 125 -8.29 -20.41 11.51
C SER A 125 -9.50 -21.34 11.29
N PHE A 126 -10.72 -20.83 11.34
CA PHE A 126 -11.93 -21.61 11.07
C PHE A 126 -12.03 -22.07 9.61
N PHE A 127 -11.32 -21.39 8.70
CA PHE A 127 -11.38 -21.66 7.26
C PHE A 127 -10.10 -22.32 6.70
N GLN A 128 -9.16 -22.72 7.55
CA GLN A 128 -7.89 -23.33 7.12
C GLN A 128 -8.05 -24.63 6.34
N LYS A 129 -9.15 -25.35 6.52
CA LYS A 129 -9.46 -26.60 5.80
C LYS A 129 -10.14 -26.36 4.44
N GLN A 130 -10.45 -25.11 4.08
CA GLN A 130 -11.07 -24.81 2.78
C GLN A 130 -10.01 -24.88 1.67
N GLU A 131 -10.14 -25.88 0.79
CA GLU A 131 -9.18 -26.15 -0.26
C GLU A 131 -9.24 -25.18 -1.45
N ASN A 132 -10.34 -24.43 -1.57
CA ASN A 132 -10.55 -23.49 -2.66
C ASN A 132 -10.15 -22.05 -2.32
N ILE A 133 -9.61 -21.78 -1.12
CA ILE A 133 -9.09 -20.47 -0.71
C ILE A 133 -7.57 -20.42 -0.85
N PHE A 134 -7.09 -19.41 -1.54
CA PHE A 134 -5.67 -19.13 -1.76
C PHE A 134 -5.35 -17.69 -1.42
N PHE A 135 -4.16 -17.45 -0.88
CA PHE A 135 -3.75 -16.13 -0.46
C PHE A 135 -2.53 -15.63 -1.23
N VAL A 136 -2.53 -14.34 -1.51
CA VAL A 136 -1.36 -13.58 -1.96
C VAL A 136 -1.02 -12.59 -0.87
N SER A 137 0.22 -12.63 -0.39
CA SER A 137 0.76 -11.59 0.48
C SER A 137 1.41 -10.49 -0.36
N VAL A 138 1.42 -9.27 0.17
CA VAL A 138 2.06 -8.12 -0.49
C VAL A 138 3.49 -7.85 0.01
N SER A 139 3.95 -8.65 0.98
CA SER A 139 5.34 -8.71 1.44
C SER A 139 5.64 -10.06 2.09
N ASN A 140 6.91 -10.41 2.21
CA ASN A 140 7.33 -11.60 2.96
C ASN A 140 7.14 -11.39 4.47
N PHE A 141 7.26 -10.14 4.94
CA PHE A 141 6.96 -9.81 6.33
C PHE A 141 5.51 -10.17 6.70
N GLN A 142 4.55 -9.84 5.83
CA GLN A 142 3.14 -10.13 6.06
C GLN A 142 2.90 -11.65 6.24
N ARG A 143 3.58 -12.50 5.46
CA ARG A 143 3.46 -13.96 5.59
C ARG A 143 3.96 -14.49 6.93
N LYS A 144 4.99 -13.85 7.53
CA LYS A 144 5.53 -14.27 8.83
C LYS A 144 4.51 -14.09 9.95
N ILE A 145 3.58 -13.16 9.82
CA ILE A 145 2.56 -12.89 10.85
C ILE A 145 1.45 -13.94 10.82
N LEU A 146 1.08 -14.44 9.64
CA LEU A 146 0.05 -15.46 9.44
C LEU A 146 0.57 -16.65 8.61
N PRO A 147 1.55 -17.41 9.10
CA PRO A 147 2.26 -18.40 8.29
C PRO A 147 1.41 -19.61 7.85
N LYS A 148 0.26 -19.83 8.50
CA LYS A 148 -0.59 -21.02 8.27
C LYS A 148 -1.63 -20.85 7.14
N LEU A 149 -1.72 -19.68 6.50
CA LEU A 149 -2.61 -19.49 5.37
C LEU A 149 -2.05 -20.17 4.10
N ASN A 150 -2.94 -20.60 3.23
CA ASN A 150 -2.56 -21.25 1.95
C ASN A 150 -2.05 -20.19 0.95
N TYR A 151 -0.81 -19.74 1.14
CA TYR A 151 -0.18 -18.76 0.25
C TYR A 151 0.30 -19.39 -1.04
N VAL A 152 -0.14 -18.86 -2.16
CA VAL A 152 0.33 -19.23 -3.49
C VAL A 152 1.49 -18.37 -3.99
N SER A 153 1.59 -17.12 -3.52
CA SER A 153 2.66 -16.21 -3.90
C SER A 153 2.83 -15.04 -2.91
N THR A 154 3.98 -14.37 -2.98
CA THR A 154 4.16 -12.98 -2.51
C THR A 154 4.26 -12.09 -3.74
N ILE A 155 3.33 -11.15 -3.90
CA ILE A 155 3.31 -10.21 -5.02
C ILE A 155 3.33 -8.79 -4.48
N TYR A 156 4.48 -8.15 -4.57
CA TYR A 156 4.65 -6.75 -4.19
C TYR A 156 3.74 -5.84 -5.00
N HIS A 157 3.20 -4.81 -4.36
CA HIS A 157 2.46 -3.78 -5.08
C HIS A 157 3.32 -3.08 -6.13
N GLY A 158 2.67 -2.59 -7.17
CA GLY A 158 3.31 -1.85 -8.24
C GLY A 158 2.77 -0.43 -8.38
N VAL A 159 3.59 0.45 -8.92
CA VAL A 159 3.24 1.81 -9.29
C VAL A 159 3.34 1.99 -10.80
N ASP A 160 2.44 2.78 -11.39
CA ASP A 160 2.53 3.17 -12.80
C ASP A 160 3.65 4.20 -12.99
N THR A 161 4.82 3.72 -13.40
CA THR A 161 6.02 4.55 -13.57
C THR A 161 5.89 5.59 -14.67
N SER A 162 4.87 5.52 -15.53
CA SER A 162 4.57 6.57 -16.51
C SER A 162 3.84 7.77 -15.90
N GLN A 163 3.19 7.58 -14.75
CA GLN A 163 2.57 8.66 -13.97
C GLN A 163 3.55 9.28 -12.97
N PHE A 164 4.44 8.47 -12.38
CA PHE A 164 5.48 8.91 -11.45
C PHE A 164 6.79 9.13 -12.21
N LEU A 165 6.87 10.28 -12.89
CA LEU A 165 8.00 10.61 -13.74
C LEU A 165 9.27 10.88 -12.92
N PHE A 166 10.38 10.35 -13.38
CA PHE A 166 11.70 10.55 -12.79
C PHE A 166 12.19 11.99 -12.94
N HIS A 167 12.95 12.46 -11.96
CA HIS A 167 13.68 13.72 -12.00
C HIS A 167 15.06 13.54 -11.37
N ASP A 168 16.12 13.85 -12.08
CA ASP A 168 17.50 13.55 -11.71
C ASP A 168 18.07 14.46 -10.60
N ARG A 169 17.74 15.76 -10.62
CA ARG A 169 18.36 16.74 -9.72
C ARG A 169 17.79 16.76 -8.30
N GLY A 170 16.50 16.37 -8.14
CA GLY A 170 15.82 16.48 -6.85
C GLY A 170 15.65 17.92 -6.40
N GLY A 171 15.47 18.10 -5.10
CA GLY A 171 15.23 19.40 -4.47
C GLY A 171 15.97 19.55 -3.13
N LYS A 172 15.42 20.44 -2.27
CA LYS A 172 16.08 20.81 -0.99
C LYS A 172 15.18 20.53 0.23
N THR A 173 13.98 19.94 0.05
CA THR A 173 13.04 19.78 1.16
C THR A 173 12.89 18.32 1.55
N ILE A 174 12.66 18.08 2.84
CA ILE A 174 12.12 16.84 3.36
C ILE A 174 10.66 16.74 2.92
N MET A 175 10.20 15.59 2.51
CA MET A 175 8.79 15.32 2.21
C MET A 175 8.27 14.20 3.08
N TRP A 176 7.02 14.35 3.49
CA TRP A 176 6.20 13.31 4.10
C TRP A 176 4.83 13.29 3.43
N ALA A 177 4.25 12.10 3.26
CA ALA A 177 2.88 11.96 2.76
C ALA A 177 2.19 10.78 3.43
N GLY A 178 0.95 11.00 3.89
CA GLY A 178 0.19 9.96 4.56
C GLY A 178 -1.09 10.46 5.21
N ARG A 179 -1.78 9.59 5.93
CA ARG A 179 -2.88 10.00 6.80
C ARG A 179 -2.31 10.68 8.05
N PHE A 180 -2.87 11.80 8.45
CA PHE A 180 -2.51 12.47 9.70
C PHE A 180 -3.10 11.70 10.88
N ILE A 181 -2.38 10.67 11.30
CA ILE A 181 -2.63 9.86 12.49
C ILE A 181 -1.28 9.62 13.20
N PRO A 182 -1.25 9.42 14.53
CA PRO A 182 0.01 9.25 15.29
C PRO A 182 0.93 8.18 14.69
N GLN A 183 0.36 7.06 14.30
CA GLN A 183 1.13 5.90 13.83
C GLN A 183 1.89 6.15 12.51
N LYS A 184 1.56 7.19 11.75
CA LYS A 184 2.28 7.56 10.50
C LYS A 184 3.42 8.55 10.73
N GLY A 185 3.58 9.09 11.96
CA GLY A 185 4.74 9.84 12.40
C GLY A 185 4.92 11.21 11.77
N ALA A 186 3.84 11.90 11.37
CA ALA A 186 3.92 13.26 10.83
C ALA A 186 4.58 14.24 11.83
N GLU A 187 4.26 14.13 13.12
CA GLU A 187 4.83 14.94 14.20
C GLU A 187 6.34 14.70 14.38
N VAL A 188 6.81 13.48 14.08
CA VAL A 188 8.24 13.16 14.10
C VAL A 188 8.95 13.93 12.99
N VAL A 189 8.33 14.07 11.80
CA VAL A 189 8.90 14.85 10.68
C VAL A 189 8.90 16.34 10.99
N VAL A 190 7.90 16.87 11.67
CA VAL A 190 7.90 18.27 12.14
C VAL A 190 9.11 18.50 13.07
N ARG A 191 9.29 17.67 14.08
CA ARG A 191 10.45 17.74 14.98
C ARG A 191 11.79 17.58 14.25
N LEU A 192 11.85 16.66 13.28
CA LEU A 192 13.04 16.39 12.47
C LEU A 192 13.44 17.63 11.66
N ALA A 193 12.49 18.31 11.00
CA ALA A 193 12.74 19.52 10.24
C ALA A 193 13.36 20.63 11.11
N HIS A 194 12.82 20.83 12.31
CA HIS A 194 13.35 21.83 13.25
C HIS A 194 14.73 21.44 13.80
N LYS A 195 14.95 20.16 14.10
CA LYS A 195 16.24 19.68 14.64
C LYS A 195 17.35 19.77 13.63
N THR A 196 17.09 19.39 12.37
CA THR A 196 18.07 19.36 11.29
C THR A 196 18.15 20.67 10.50
N LYS A 197 17.30 21.66 10.80
CA LYS A 197 17.20 22.95 10.09
C LYS A 197 16.92 22.81 8.59
N HIS A 198 16.30 21.70 8.16
CA HIS A 198 15.85 21.47 6.79
C HIS A 198 14.35 21.67 6.66
N LYS A 199 13.92 22.37 5.60
CA LYS A 199 12.49 22.60 5.35
C LYS A 199 11.78 21.31 5.03
N ALA A 200 10.57 21.13 5.57
CA ALA A 200 9.71 19.97 5.32
C ALA A 200 8.36 20.37 4.71
N LYS A 201 7.83 19.51 3.87
CA LYS A 201 6.47 19.59 3.32
C LYS A 201 5.72 18.31 3.67
N LEU A 202 4.61 18.46 4.36
CA LEU A 202 3.73 17.37 4.78
C LEU A 202 2.45 17.41 3.97
N PHE A 203 2.08 16.29 3.38
CA PHE A 203 0.88 16.13 2.57
C PHE A 203 0.01 15.01 3.12
N GLY A 204 -1.28 15.26 3.32
CA GLY A 204 -2.11 14.19 3.83
C GLY A 204 -3.58 14.50 3.96
N VAL A 205 -4.28 13.52 4.52
CA VAL A 205 -5.68 13.62 4.88
C VAL A 205 -5.80 13.46 6.39
N VAL A 206 -6.51 14.37 7.03
CA VAL A 206 -6.91 14.22 8.43
C VAL A 206 -8.00 13.16 8.47
N LYS A 207 -7.78 12.07 9.20
CA LYS A 207 -8.75 10.99 9.33
C LYS A 207 -9.79 11.39 10.37
N ASN A 208 -11.06 11.08 10.12
CA ASN A 208 -12.16 11.31 11.06
C ASN A 208 -11.82 10.75 12.44
N GLY A 209 -12.03 11.56 13.47
CA GLY A 209 -11.70 11.26 14.86
C GLY A 209 -10.24 11.60 15.26
N PHE A 210 -9.45 12.18 14.35
CA PHE A 210 -8.07 12.61 14.61
C PHE A 210 -7.87 14.12 14.42
N GLU A 211 -8.94 14.89 14.31
CA GLU A 211 -8.93 16.34 14.09
C GLU A 211 -8.22 17.06 15.26
N ASP A 212 -8.60 16.77 16.49
CA ASP A 212 -8.00 17.36 17.70
C ASP A 212 -6.52 16.99 17.82
N TRP A 213 -6.18 15.73 17.54
CA TRP A 213 -4.78 15.30 17.52
C TRP A 213 -3.97 16.07 16.49
N PHE A 214 -4.52 16.26 15.29
CA PHE A 214 -3.87 16.99 14.20
C PHE A 214 -3.65 18.45 14.55
N GLU A 215 -4.68 19.13 15.09
CA GLU A 215 -4.55 20.52 15.56
C GLU A 215 -3.46 20.63 16.63
N LYS A 216 -3.50 19.79 17.67
CA LYS A 216 -2.58 19.86 18.81
C LYS A 216 -1.15 19.52 18.43
N ASN A 217 -0.92 18.44 17.66
CA ASN A 217 0.42 17.86 17.46
C ASN A 217 1.07 18.31 16.14
N ILE A 218 0.32 18.84 15.20
CA ILE A 218 0.84 19.32 13.92
C ILE A 218 0.69 20.83 13.78
N LYS A 219 -0.54 21.35 13.72
CA LYS A 219 -0.75 22.76 13.39
C LYS A 219 -0.21 23.69 14.49
N ASN A 220 -0.57 23.47 15.74
CA ASN A 220 -0.11 24.32 16.85
C ASN A 220 1.41 24.26 17.01
N VAL A 221 2.03 23.10 16.80
CA VAL A 221 3.49 22.95 16.86
C VAL A 221 4.16 23.71 15.73
N VAL A 222 3.63 23.64 14.51
CA VAL A 222 4.16 24.40 13.36
C VAL A 222 4.02 25.91 13.58
N HIS A 223 2.89 26.37 14.14
CA HIS A 223 2.69 27.78 14.45
C HIS A 223 3.61 28.30 15.56
N SER A 224 3.75 27.56 16.66
CA SER A 224 4.56 27.98 17.82
C SER A 224 6.07 28.00 17.55
N GLN A 225 6.55 27.15 16.63
CA GLN A 225 7.98 27.04 16.30
C GLN A 225 8.40 27.91 15.09
N GLY A 226 7.50 28.77 14.59
CA GLY A 226 7.73 29.59 13.41
C GLY A 226 7.50 28.81 12.11
N SER A 227 6.51 29.22 11.33
CA SER A 227 6.03 28.55 10.11
C SER A 227 7.02 28.51 8.94
N SER A 228 8.26 28.96 9.13
CA SER A 228 9.27 29.05 8.04
C SER A 228 9.88 27.73 7.63
N PHE A 229 9.78 26.67 8.46
CA PHE A 229 10.43 25.38 8.21
C PHE A 229 9.48 24.28 7.75
N VAL A 230 8.23 24.29 8.18
CA VAL A 230 7.28 23.20 7.91
C VAL A 230 6.02 23.72 7.23
N PHE A 231 5.67 23.13 6.10
CA PHE A 231 4.50 23.45 5.31
C PHE A 231 3.55 22.25 5.30
N VAL A 232 2.31 22.45 5.77
CA VAL A 232 1.31 21.40 5.89
C VAL A 232 0.21 21.61 4.86
N HIS A 233 -0.08 20.57 4.09
CA HIS A 233 -1.10 20.57 3.04
C HIS A 233 -2.09 19.42 3.30
N THR A 234 -3.32 19.77 3.59
CA THR A 234 -4.42 18.82 3.80
C THR A 234 -5.22 18.60 2.51
N ASN A 235 -5.82 17.42 2.37
CA ASN A 235 -6.68 17.05 1.22
C ASN A 235 -6.03 17.24 -0.15
N TYR A 236 -4.72 16.97 -0.24
CA TYR A 236 -3.96 17.14 -1.46
C TYR A 236 -4.16 15.94 -2.41
N GLU A 237 -4.39 16.21 -3.67
CA GLU A 237 -4.59 15.16 -4.69
C GLU A 237 -3.30 14.38 -4.94
N ARG A 238 -3.42 13.03 -4.98
CA ARG A 238 -2.28 12.13 -5.24
C ARG A 238 -1.52 12.47 -6.53
N SER A 239 -2.25 12.79 -7.60
CA SER A 239 -1.65 13.16 -8.89
C SER A 239 -0.69 14.35 -8.81
N ARG A 240 -0.98 15.29 -7.91
CA ARG A 240 -0.15 16.46 -7.69
C ARG A 240 1.09 16.19 -6.82
N LEU A 241 1.10 15.08 -6.06
CA LEU A 241 2.25 14.69 -5.22
C LEU A 241 3.49 14.39 -6.05
N VAL A 242 3.34 13.93 -7.30
CA VAL A 242 4.45 13.62 -8.20
C VAL A 242 5.47 14.75 -8.28
N LYS A 243 5.01 15.99 -8.51
CA LYS A 243 5.89 17.17 -8.57
C LYS A 243 6.61 17.45 -7.25
N HIS A 244 5.98 17.10 -6.11
CA HIS A 244 6.59 17.26 -4.80
C HIS A 244 7.61 16.17 -4.52
N PHE A 245 7.34 14.91 -4.87
CA PHE A 245 8.36 13.86 -4.84
C PHE A 245 9.57 14.25 -5.67
N GLN A 246 9.39 14.65 -6.94
CA GLN A 246 10.47 15.06 -7.83
C GLN A 246 11.34 16.17 -7.26
N LYS A 247 10.72 17.15 -6.56
CA LYS A 247 11.38 18.35 -6.04
C LYS A 247 11.78 18.22 -4.56
N SER A 248 11.76 17.02 -4.00
CA SER A 248 12.22 16.76 -2.64
C SER A 248 13.64 16.21 -2.62
N LYS A 249 14.38 16.51 -1.54
CA LYS A 249 15.70 15.93 -1.29
C LYS A 249 15.54 14.50 -0.79
N VAL A 250 14.58 14.26 0.09
CA VAL A 250 14.32 12.97 0.71
C VAL A 250 12.86 12.86 1.13
N PHE A 251 12.31 11.66 1.04
CA PHE A 251 11.04 11.29 1.63
C PHE A 251 11.29 10.61 2.97
N VAL A 252 10.69 11.11 4.05
CA VAL A 252 10.85 10.54 5.40
C VAL A 252 9.53 9.96 5.86
N SER A 253 9.55 8.68 6.21
CA SER A 253 8.39 7.94 6.73
C SER A 253 8.73 7.27 8.05
N PRO A 254 8.62 7.98 9.18
CA PRO A 254 8.93 7.45 10.50
C PRO A 254 7.73 6.68 11.05
N ILE A 255 7.31 5.67 10.30
CA ILE A 255 6.12 4.87 10.62
C ILE A 255 6.34 4.04 11.88
N LEU A 256 5.35 4.07 12.79
CA LEU A 256 5.37 3.35 14.05
C LEU A 256 4.62 2.01 13.99
N LEU A 257 3.83 1.79 12.94
CA LEU A 257 3.16 0.51 12.65
C LEU A 257 4.04 -0.42 11.81
N GLU A 258 3.73 -1.69 11.85
CA GLU A 258 4.22 -2.62 10.83
C GLU A 258 3.50 -2.31 9.50
N GLU A 259 4.23 -1.90 8.48
CA GLU A 259 3.66 -1.59 7.18
C GLU A 259 3.55 -2.86 6.35
N ALA A 260 2.37 -3.10 5.74
CA ALA A 260 2.18 -4.27 4.88
C ALA A 260 3.03 -4.19 3.61
N PHE A 261 3.11 -3.00 2.99
CA PHE A 261 3.94 -2.77 1.81
C PHE A 261 4.52 -1.33 1.71
N GLY A 262 3.69 -0.29 1.86
CA GLY A 262 4.14 1.09 1.77
C GLY A 262 4.23 1.62 0.32
N LEU A 263 3.08 1.73 -0.36
CA LEU A 263 2.99 2.30 -1.72
C LEU A 263 3.75 3.62 -1.88
N VAL A 264 3.70 4.47 -0.86
CA VAL A 264 4.36 5.79 -0.87
C VAL A 264 5.89 5.70 -1.00
N PHE A 265 6.51 4.60 -0.56
CA PHE A 265 7.95 4.37 -0.74
C PHE A 265 8.30 4.23 -2.21
N ILE A 266 7.56 3.37 -2.92
CA ILE A 266 7.79 3.15 -4.34
C ILE A 266 7.35 4.34 -5.21
N GLU A 267 6.35 5.12 -4.78
CA GLU A 267 5.95 6.39 -5.42
C GLU A 267 7.09 7.43 -5.34
N SER A 268 7.69 7.57 -4.16
CA SER A 268 8.83 8.45 -3.93
C SER A 268 10.05 8.02 -4.79
N MET A 269 10.43 6.76 -4.68
CA MET A 269 11.58 6.20 -5.41
C MET A 269 11.37 6.21 -6.93
N ALA A 270 10.14 6.03 -7.42
CA ALA A 270 9.81 6.17 -8.85
C ALA A 270 10.18 7.56 -9.39
N CYS A 271 9.97 8.60 -8.58
CA CYS A 271 10.36 9.97 -8.90
C CYS A 271 11.86 10.25 -8.69
N GLY A 272 12.61 9.27 -8.22
CA GLY A 272 14.04 9.40 -7.90
C GLY A 272 14.31 9.93 -6.49
N THR A 273 13.33 10.05 -5.63
CA THR A 273 13.52 10.60 -4.28
C THR A 273 13.77 9.48 -3.28
N PRO A 274 14.96 9.43 -2.64
CA PRO A 274 15.32 8.38 -1.70
C PRO A 274 14.43 8.42 -0.46
N VAL A 275 14.30 7.28 0.21
CA VAL A 275 13.41 7.08 1.35
C VAL A 275 14.19 6.83 2.62
N ILE A 276 13.83 7.51 3.71
CA ILE A 276 14.26 7.18 5.07
C ILE A 276 13.05 6.65 5.82
N SER A 277 13.16 5.48 6.43
CA SER A 277 12.10 4.88 7.22
C SER A 277 12.65 4.12 8.43
N PHE A 278 11.83 3.95 9.46
CA PHE A 278 12.08 2.89 10.42
C PHE A 278 11.99 1.52 9.73
N ALA A 279 12.83 0.58 10.14
CA ALA A 279 12.91 -0.77 9.61
C ALA A 279 11.73 -1.63 10.09
N ARG A 280 10.48 -1.17 9.88
CA ARG A 280 9.24 -1.82 10.29
C ARG A 280 8.50 -2.44 9.10
N GLY A 281 7.91 -3.59 9.34
CA GLY A 281 7.10 -4.28 8.33
C GLY A 281 7.89 -4.60 7.08
N SER A 282 7.36 -4.20 5.93
CA SER A 282 7.96 -4.39 4.62
C SER A 282 9.06 -3.39 4.27
N ALA A 283 9.32 -2.36 5.08
CA ALA A 283 10.32 -1.34 4.74
C ALA A 283 11.69 -1.93 4.35
N PRO A 284 12.22 -2.98 5.07
CA PRO A 284 13.47 -3.63 4.67
C PRO A 284 13.40 -4.44 3.36
N GLU A 285 12.21 -4.77 2.89
CA GLU A 285 12.03 -5.47 1.60
C GLU A 285 11.94 -4.48 0.43
N VAL A 286 11.49 -3.26 0.70
CA VAL A 286 11.20 -2.24 -0.32
C VAL A 286 12.35 -1.25 -0.47
N ILE A 287 13.02 -0.89 0.62
CA ILE A 287 14.12 0.08 0.64
C ILE A 287 15.44 -0.67 0.71
N LYS A 288 16.34 -0.41 -0.22
CA LYS A 288 17.72 -0.90 -0.18
C LYS A 288 18.56 0.10 0.59
N ASP A 289 19.04 -0.32 1.78
CA ASP A 289 19.84 0.53 2.67
C ASP A 289 21.15 0.98 2.01
N GLY A 290 21.36 2.29 1.94
CA GLY A 290 22.50 2.92 1.26
C GLY A 290 22.34 3.12 -0.25
N GLU A 291 21.46 2.34 -0.94
CA GLU A 291 21.28 2.48 -2.39
C GLU A 291 20.05 3.33 -2.76
N THR A 292 18.92 3.10 -2.09
CA THR A 292 17.64 3.79 -2.41
C THR A 292 17.14 4.64 -1.24
N GLY A 293 17.90 4.73 -0.19
CA GLY A 293 17.62 5.47 1.03
C GLY A 293 18.29 4.85 2.23
N PHE A 294 17.75 5.12 3.41
CA PHE A 294 18.31 4.58 4.66
C PHE A 294 17.22 3.97 5.54
N LEU A 295 17.57 2.84 6.17
CA LEU A 295 16.79 2.19 7.21
C LEU A 295 17.31 2.58 8.58
N VAL A 296 16.41 2.75 9.54
CA VAL A 296 16.72 3.13 10.91
C VAL A 296 16.06 2.15 11.88
N ASN A 297 16.80 1.63 12.83
CA ASN A 297 16.19 0.83 13.90
C ASN A 297 15.27 1.71 14.76
N PRO A 298 14.05 1.25 15.09
CA PRO A 298 13.06 2.05 15.80
C PRO A 298 13.50 2.54 17.19
N SER A 299 14.27 1.74 17.92
CA SER A 299 14.85 2.09 19.24
C SER A 299 16.00 1.14 19.57
N ASP A 300 16.72 1.39 20.66
CA ASP A 300 17.76 0.50 21.17
C ASP A 300 17.21 -0.86 21.66
N GLN A 301 15.92 -0.91 21.99
CA GLN A 301 15.21 -2.14 22.38
C GLN A 301 14.52 -2.83 21.19
N ASP A 302 14.46 -2.17 20.01
CA ASP A 302 13.83 -2.72 18.82
C ASP A 302 14.82 -2.67 17.65
N ILE A 303 15.81 -3.57 17.68
CA ILE A 303 16.85 -3.73 16.65
C ILE A 303 16.33 -4.69 15.57
N ARG A 304 16.16 -4.19 14.35
CA ARG A 304 15.60 -4.90 13.20
C ARG A 304 16.64 -5.35 12.18
N GLY A 305 17.85 -4.82 12.27
CA GLY A 305 18.95 -5.17 11.37
C GLY A 305 20.20 -4.34 11.62
N ASP A 306 21.28 -4.73 10.97
CA ASP A 306 22.54 -3.96 10.95
C ASP A 306 22.55 -3.01 9.74
N TRP A 307 22.01 -1.81 9.96
CA TRP A 307 21.88 -0.79 8.92
C TRP A 307 23.08 0.17 8.90
N ILE A 308 23.26 0.89 7.79
CA ILE A 308 24.30 1.92 7.64
C ILE A 308 24.16 3.02 8.70
N VAL A 309 22.93 3.38 9.05
CA VAL A 309 22.62 4.32 10.13
C VAL A 309 22.70 3.56 11.46
N LYS A 310 23.70 3.90 12.30
CA LYS A 310 23.93 3.18 13.55
C LYS A 310 23.13 3.71 14.73
N LYS A 311 22.74 5.00 14.72
CA LYS A 311 21.83 5.55 15.74
C LYS A 311 20.42 5.03 15.50
N THR A 312 19.66 4.90 16.60
CA THR A 312 18.29 4.40 16.60
C THR A 312 17.28 5.53 16.78
N GLY A 313 16.00 5.24 16.58
CA GLY A 313 14.90 6.14 16.85
C GLY A 313 15.05 7.50 16.17
N PHE A 314 14.68 8.56 16.86
CA PHE A 314 14.74 9.92 16.33
C PHE A 314 16.17 10.38 16.01
N ALA A 315 17.15 9.99 16.82
CA ALA A 315 18.55 10.31 16.56
C ALA A 315 19.06 9.64 15.27
N GLY A 316 18.59 8.43 14.99
CA GLY A 316 18.89 7.72 13.75
C GLY A 316 18.26 8.40 12.53
N LEU A 317 17.02 8.87 12.64
CA LEU A 317 16.37 9.65 11.57
C LEU A 317 17.15 10.94 11.26
N CYS A 318 17.61 11.67 12.30
CA CYS A 318 18.46 12.84 12.13
C CYS A 318 19.76 12.46 11.40
N GLN A 319 20.44 11.41 11.83
CA GLN A 319 21.67 10.92 11.19
C GLN A 319 21.45 10.56 9.72
N ALA A 320 20.35 9.88 9.39
CA ALA A 320 20.00 9.51 8.03
C ALA A 320 19.75 10.73 7.14
N VAL A 321 19.02 11.73 7.66
CA VAL A 321 18.77 12.99 6.95
C VAL A 321 20.09 13.71 6.67
N GLU A 322 20.94 13.90 7.66
CA GLU A 322 22.22 14.58 7.48
C GLU A 322 23.12 13.85 6.48
N LYS A 323 23.13 12.50 6.47
CA LYS A 323 23.86 11.73 5.46
C LYS A 323 23.41 12.07 4.02
N ILE A 324 22.09 12.20 3.78
CA ILE A 324 21.58 12.55 2.44
C ILE A 324 21.87 14.02 2.09
N TYR A 325 21.84 14.92 3.06
CA TYR A 325 22.08 16.34 2.80
C TYR A 325 23.56 16.65 2.60
N SER A 326 24.45 15.94 3.27
CA SER A 326 25.93 16.07 3.11
C SER A 326 26.52 15.27 1.95
N MET A 327 25.69 14.44 1.28
CA MET A 327 26.15 13.60 0.17
C MET A 327 26.62 14.44 -1.02
N PRO A 328 27.79 14.14 -1.62
CA PRO A 328 28.20 14.74 -2.86
C PRO A 328 27.13 14.67 -3.95
N VAL A 329 27.13 15.64 -4.85
CA VAL A 329 26.05 15.76 -5.87
C VAL A 329 25.97 14.51 -6.74
N GLU A 330 27.12 13.99 -7.14
CA GLU A 330 27.24 12.81 -8.01
C GLU A 330 26.70 11.54 -7.32
N GLU A 331 27.06 11.31 -6.07
CA GLU A 331 26.55 10.18 -5.26
C GLU A 331 25.03 10.29 -5.04
N TYR A 332 24.55 11.48 -4.75
CA TYR A 332 23.13 11.72 -4.59
C TYR A 332 22.35 11.46 -5.90
N GLN A 333 22.89 11.87 -7.05
CA GLN A 333 22.30 11.57 -8.35
C GLN A 333 22.30 10.05 -8.63
N GLN A 334 23.39 9.35 -8.31
CA GLN A 334 23.46 7.89 -8.42
C GLN A 334 22.38 7.22 -7.55
N MET A 335 22.18 7.66 -6.30
CA MET A 335 21.11 7.18 -5.43
C MET A 335 19.72 7.42 -6.05
N ARG A 336 19.47 8.58 -6.66
CA ARG A 336 18.22 8.88 -7.35
C ARG A 336 17.97 7.95 -8.54
N HIS A 337 18.98 7.69 -9.34
CA HIS A 337 18.90 6.72 -10.45
C HIS A 337 18.68 5.30 -9.94
N ALA A 338 19.33 4.90 -8.85
CA ALA A 338 19.13 3.62 -8.20
C ALA A 338 17.68 3.46 -7.71
N CYS A 339 17.09 4.50 -7.10
CA CYS A 339 15.68 4.53 -6.72
C CYS A 339 14.76 4.23 -7.92
N ARG A 340 14.94 4.95 -9.03
CA ARG A 340 14.14 4.75 -10.25
C ARG A 340 14.30 3.34 -10.81
N SER A 341 15.53 2.89 -10.98
CA SER A 341 15.84 1.57 -11.53
C SER A 341 15.23 0.46 -10.68
N HIS A 342 15.37 0.57 -9.36
CA HIS A 342 14.81 -0.39 -8.41
C HIS A 342 13.29 -0.52 -8.53
N VAL A 343 12.57 0.61 -8.65
CA VAL A 343 11.11 0.58 -8.83
C VAL A 343 10.71 0.00 -10.19
N VAL A 344 11.35 0.42 -11.27
CA VAL A 344 11.05 -0.09 -12.62
C VAL A 344 11.24 -1.60 -12.69
N GLN A 345 12.32 -2.12 -12.09
CA GLN A 345 12.66 -3.54 -12.13
C GLN A 345 11.80 -4.39 -11.21
N ASN A 346 11.39 -3.88 -10.03
CA ASN A 346 10.79 -4.70 -8.99
C ASN A 346 9.35 -4.34 -8.64
N PHE A 347 8.95 -3.08 -8.82
CA PHE A 347 7.69 -2.54 -8.30
C PHE A 347 6.89 -1.76 -9.36
N SER A 348 7.05 -2.09 -10.64
CA SER A 348 6.15 -1.55 -11.67
C SER A 348 4.80 -2.26 -11.63
N VAL A 349 3.72 -1.53 -11.92
CA VAL A 349 2.37 -2.10 -11.99
C VAL A 349 2.27 -3.18 -13.07
N GLN A 350 3.06 -3.07 -14.14
CA GLN A 350 3.15 -4.09 -15.18
C GLN A 350 3.68 -5.41 -14.62
N ARG A 351 4.83 -5.37 -13.91
CA ARG A 351 5.43 -6.56 -13.30
C ARG A 351 4.52 -7.20 -12.25
N MET A 352 3.89 -6.38 -11.42
CA MET A 352 2.87 -6.84 -10.48
C MET A 352 1.75 -7.59 -11.20
N THR A 353 1.21 -7.02 -12.25
CA THR A 353 0.11 -7.62 -13.03
C THR A 353 0.53 -8.92 -13.71
N GLU A 354 1.74 -8.98 -14.27
CA GLU A 354 2.30 -10.20 -14.88
C GLU A 354 2.41 -11.34 -13.86
N LYS A 355 2.87 -11.05 -12.63
CA LYS A 355 2.91 -12.06 -11.55
C LYS A 355 1.52 -12.57 -11.16
N TYR A 356 0.50 -11.69 -11.12
CA TYR A 356 -0.88 -12.16 -10.89
C TYR A 356 -1.37 -13.04 -12.05
N LEU A 357 -1.05 -12.71 -13.30
CA LEU A 357 -1.40 -13.56 -14.44
C LEU A 357 -0.70 -14.92 -14.42
N GLU A 358 0.53 -15.00 -13.92
CA GLU A 358 1.21 -16.27 -13.68
C GLU A 358 0.45 -17.12 -12.65
N VAL A 359 0.04 -16.52 -11.54
CA VAL A 359 -0.78 -17.18 -10.52
C VAL A 359 -2.12 -17.64 -11.09
N TYR A 360 -2.82 -16.79 -11.87
CA TYR A 360 -4.08 -17.18 -12.53
C TYR A 360 -3.88 -18.39 -13.46
N GLY A 361 -2.75 -18.42 -14.20
CA GLY A 361 -2.41 -19.53 -15.08
C GLY A 361 -2.24 -20.88 -14.36
N THR A 362 -1.90 -20.87 -13.07
CA THR A 362 -1.81 -22.11 -12.29
C THR A 362 -3.18 -22.75 -12.04
N PHE A 363 -4.22 -21.93 -11.93
CA PHE A 363 -5.60 -22.40 -11.71
C PHE A 363 -6.26 -22.88 -13.01
N SER A 364 -5.92 -22.29 -14.15
CA SER A 364 -6.49 -22.68 -15.45
C SER A 364 -5.90 -24.00 -16.02
N LYS A 365 -4.65 -24.33 -15.68
CA LYS A 365 -3.96 -25.54 -16.17
C LYS A 365 -4.24 -26.80 -15.35
N LYS A 366 -4.65 -26.66 -14.11
CA LYS A 366 -5.12 -27.77 -13.29
C LYS A 366 -6.62 -27.89 -13.51
N ASN A 367 -7.08 -29.04 -14.07
CA ASN A 367 -8.41 -29.52 -13.74
C ASN A 367 -8.47 -29.57 -12.22
N PHE A 368 -9.02 -28.54 -11.61
CA PHE A 368 -9.16 -28.43 -10.17
C PHE A 368 -10.23 -29.44 -9.76
N HIS A 369 -9.84 -30.72 -9.68
CA HIS A 369 -10.63 -31.70 -8.98
C HIS A 369 -10.50 -31.35 -7.50
N LEU A 370 -11.44 -30.54 -6.99
CA LEU A 370 -11.74 -30.51 -5.56
C LEU A 370 -11.88 -31.96 -5.15
N ARG A 371 -10.95 -32.46 -4.34
CA ARG A 371 -11.14 -33.75 -3.68
C ARG A 371 -12.42 -33.59 -2.87
N THR A 372 -13.48 -34.26 -3.30
CA THR A 372 -14.70 -34.35 -2.50
C THR A 372 -14.28 -34.84 -1.13
N PRO A 373 -14.61 -34.11 -0.04
CA PRO A 373 -14.39 -34.68 1.28
C PRO A 373 -15.22 -35.95 1.35
N HIS A 374 -14.60 -37.07 1.62
CA HIS A 374 -15.32 -38.26 2.07
C HIS A 374 -15.99 -37.85 3.38
N LEU A 375 -17.34 -37.82 3.37
CA LEU A 375 -18.19 -37.72 4.52
C LEU A 375 -17.89 -38.82 5.54
#